data_5faabd769691a85c390ea0a817a6d4e4
#
_entry.id   5faabd769691a85c390ea0a817a6d4e4
#
_cell.length_a   1.000
_cell.length_b   1.000
_cell.length_c   1.000
_cell.angle_alpha   90.00
_cell.angle_beta   90.00
_cell.angle_gamma   90.00
#
_symmetry.space_group_name_H-M   'P 1'
#
loop_
_entity.id
_entity.type
_entity.pdbx_description
1 polymer ?
#
loop_
_entity_poly.entity_id
_entity_poly.type
_entity_poly.pdbx_seq_one_letter_code
_entity_poly.pdbx_strand_id
1 'polypeptide(L)'
;AYSRMKTSIRTAMLSFLLISLLLGGIGLCFSRQIMEALNTPADAMDIAVIYLNIYFYGLPFLFMYNILSSMFNALGESRIPLYLLIFSSVLNIFLDLYMVATLHLGVAGAAYATFIAQGISAVCSFLIFLHTLRRLDGKAETWFSKAEFSSMSRIALPSILQQSTVSIGMMLVQSVVNGFGTQILAGFSAGMRIESLCVVPM
;
A
#
# COMPACT_ATOMS: atom_id res chain seq x y z
N ALA A 1 6.03 -30.35 -3.46
CA ALA A 1 5.80 -29.03 -4.06
C ALA A 1 5.01 -28.11 -3.12
N TYR A 2 3.84 -28.53 -2.62
CA TYR A 2 2.96 -27.70 -1.76
C TYR A 2 3.55 -27.33 -0.40
N SER A 3 4.35 -28.19 0.22
CA SER A 3 5.01 -27.93 1.50
C SER A 3 5.98 -26.73 1.41
N ARG A 4 6.84 -26.71 0.38
CA ARG A 4 7.76 -25.62 0.12
C ARG A 4 7.02 -24.33 -0.21
N MET A 5 5.97 -24.40 -1.01
CA MET A 5 5.11 -23.25 -1.33
C MET A 5 4.53 -22.61 -0.06
N LYS A 6 3.98 -23.42 0.87
CA LYS A 6 3.46 -22.92 2.15
C LYS A 6 4.55 -22.28 3.03
N THR A 7 5.76 -22.82 2.99
CA THR A 7 6.91 -22.22 3.70
C THR A 7 7.30 -20.88 3.09
N SER A 8 7.35 -20.76 1.75
CA SER A 8 7.60 -19.49 1.05
C SER A 8 6.53 -18.44 1.37
N ILE A 9 5.24 -18.82 1.33
CA ILE A 9 4.12 -17.96 1.68
C ILE A 9 4.27 -17.43 3.11
N ARG A 10 4.51 -18.29 4.09
CA ARG A 10 4.71 -17.87 5.49
C ARG A 10 5.91 -16.95 5.65
N THR A 11 7.02 -17.26 5.03
CA THR A 11 8.24 -16.42 5.04
C THR A 11 7.94 -15.05 4.48
N ALA A 12 7.25 -14.97 3.33
CA ALA A 12 6.87 -13.71 2.71
C ALA A 12 5.96 -12.89 3.64
N MET A 13 4.88 -13.49 4.15
CA MET A 13 3.93 -12.79 5.04
C MET A 13 4.61 -12.23 6.28
N LEU A 14 5.46 -13.02 6.94
CA LEU A 14 6.20 -12.59 8.13
C LEU A 14 7.18 -11.47 7.78
N SER A 15 7.91 -11.60 6.68
CA SER A 15 8.89 -10.59 6.24
C SER A 15 8.20 -9.26 5.92
N PHE A 16 7.11 -9.28 5.16
CA PHE A 16 6.36 -8.06 4.82
C PHE A 16 5.71 -7.43 6.05
N LEU A 17 5.18 -8.24 6.98
CA LEU A 17 4.63 -7.73 8.22
C LEU A 17 5.71 -7.04 9.07
N LEU A 18 6.87 -7.66 9.24
CA LEU A 18 7.99 -7.08 9.99
C LEU A 18 8.49 -5.78 9.34
N ILE A 19 8.67 -5.78 8.02
CA ILE A 19 9.09 -4.59 7.27
C ILE A 19 8.05 -3.46 7.42
N SER A 20 6.76 -3.77 7.31
CA SER A 20 5.70 -2.77 7.44
C SER A 20 5.62 -2.16 8.84
N LEU A 21 5.79 -2.99 9.88
CA LEU A 21 5.84 -2.51 11.27
C LEU A 21 7.07 -1.63 11.53
N LEU A 22 8.23 -2.00 10.98
CA LEU A 22 9.45 -1.24 11.10
C LEU A 22 9.33 0.11 10.37
N LEU A 23 8.87 0.10 9.13
CA LEU A 23 8.64 1.33 8.34
C LEU A 23 7.56 2.22 8.96
N GLY A 24 6.45 1.62 9.43
CA GLY A 24 5.40 2.34 10.14
C GLY A 24 5.92 2.98 11.43
N GLY A 25 6.68 2.24 12.23
CA GLY A 25 7.29 2.75 13.45
C GLY A 25 8.28 3.89 13.21
N ILE A 26 9.17 3.74 12.24
CA ILE A 26 10.09 4.82 11.83
C ILE A 26 9.29 6.03 11.34
N GLY A 27 8.29 5.80 10.47
CA GLY A 27 7.45 6.86 9.94
C GLY A 27 6.72 7.65 11.03
N LEU A 28 6.18 6.96 12.05
CA LEU A 28 5.53 7.59 13.21
C LEU A 28 6.52 8.44 14.03
N CYS A 29 7.73 7.94 14.24
CA CYS A 29 8.76 8.69 14.98
C CYS A 29 9.21 9.95 14.26
N PHE A 30 9.23 9.93 12.93
CA PHE A 30 9.77 11.01 12.09
C PHE A 30 8.69 11.76 11.29
N SER A 31 7.43 11.56 11.58
CA SER A 31 6.31 12.15 10.81
C SER A 31 6.38 13.67 10.70
N ARG A 32 6.73 14.36 11.79
CA ARG A 32 6.86 15.81 11.81
C ARG A 32 8.05 16.28 11.00
N GLN A 33 9.22 15.64 11.17
CA GLN A 33 10.43 15.94 10.41
C GLN A 33 10.25 15.72 8.90
N ILE A 34 9.47 14.69 8.54
CA ILE A 34 9.11 14.42 7.13
C ILE A 34 8.26 15.58 6.58
N MET A 35 7.27 16.06 7.32
CA MET A 35 6.44 17.19 6.89
C MET A 35 7.22 18.51 6.81
N GLU A 36 8.15 18.74 7.74
CA GLU A 36 9.06 19.89 7.71
C GLU A 36 9.98 19.84 6.49
N ALA A 37 10.56 18.68 6.18
CA ALA A 37 11.40 18.47 4.99
C ALA A 37 10.63 18.65 3.66
N LEU A 38 9.33 18.42 3.66
CA LEU A 38 8.45 18.67 2.53
C LEU A 38 7.99 20.14 2.42
N ASN A 39 8.48 21.03 3.29
CA ASN A 39 8.11 22.44 3.35
C ASN A 39 6.59 22.66 3.52
N THR A 40 5.96 21.83 4.35
CA THR A 40 4.53 21.96 4.65
C THR A 40 4.26 23.30 5.35
N PRO A 41 3.29 24.11 4.91
CA PRO A 41 2.92 25.37 5.55
C PRO A 41 2.56 25.18 7.03
N ALA A 42 2.90 26.15 7.88
CA ALA A 42 2.73 26.06 9.33
C ALA A 42 1.25 25.89 9.75
N ASP A 43 0.32 26.49 9.00
CA ASP A 43 -1.13 26.39 9.19
C ASP A 43 -1.70 25.00 8.87
N ALA A 44 -1.04 24.24 8.00
CA ALA A 44 -1.43 22.89 7.60
C ALA A 44 -0.63 21.79 8.33
N MET A 45 0.43 22.13 9.05
CA MET A 45 1.39 21.20 9.62
C MET A 45 0.74 20.15 10.52
N ASP A 46 -0.07 20.57 11.48
CA ASP A 46 -0.65 19.67 12.46
C ASP A 46 -1.65 18.70 11.82
N ILE A 47 -2.42 19.16 10.85
CA ILE A 47 -3.38 18.31 10.11
C ILE A 47 -2.61 17.31 9.24
N ALA A 48 -1.53 17.74 8.59
CA ALA A 48 -0.69 16.89 7.76
C ALA A 48 0.00 15.79 8.57
N VAL A 49 0.50 16.12 9.76
CA VAL A 49 1.11 15.15 10.69
C VAL A 49 0.07 14.12 11.18
N ILE A 50 -1.15 14.56 11.52
CA ILE A 50 -2.23 13.65 11.93
C ILE A 50 -2.55 12.69 10.77
N TYR A 51 -2.73 13.20 9.56
CA TYR A 51 -2.99 12.38 8.37
C TYR A 51 -1.88 11.35 8.14
N LEU A 52 -0.62 11.79 8.19
CA LEU A 52 0.54 10.94 7.97
C LEU A 52 0.66 9.84 9.05
N ASN A 53 0.38 10.18 10.31
CA ASN A 53 0.39 9.22 11.40
C ASN A 53 -0.68 8.12 11.19
N ILE A 54 -1.91 8.50 10.81
CA ILE A 54 -2.97 7.53 10.51
C ILE A 54 -2.55 6.63 9.35
N TYR A 55 -1.92 7.19 8.31
CA TYR A 55 -1.39 6.43 7.19
C TYR A 55 -0.32 5.42 7.62
N PHE A 56 0.62 5.82 8.48
CA PHE A 56 1.65 4.92 9.00
C PHE A 56 1.07 3.80 9.87
N TYR A 57 0.03 4.07 10.67
CA TYR A 57 -0.72 3.02 11.38
C TYR A 57 -1.38 2.04 10.41
N GLY A 58 -1.78 2.50 9.23
CA GLY A 58 -2.39 1.68 8.17
C GLY A 58 -1.40 0.84 7.37
N LEU A 59 -0.09 1.13 7.42
CA LEU A 59 0.92 0.43 6.62
C LEU A 59 0.90 -1.11 6.76
N PRO A 60 0.80 -1.69 7.97
CA PRO A 60 0.74 -3.14 8.11
C PRO A 60 -0.45 -3.76 7.36
N PHE A 61 -1.61 -3.11 7.38
CA PHE A 61 -2.79 -3.57 6.66
C PHE A 61 -2.63 -3.42 5.14
N LEU A 62 -2.06 -2.30 4.70
CA LEU A 62 -1.76 -2.06 3.28
C LEU A 62 -0.78 -3.11 2.74
N PHE A 63 0.31 -3.38 3.43
CA PHE A 63 1.30 -4.38 3.04
C PHE A 63 0.69 -5.78 3.03
N MET A 64 -0.09 -6.13 4.06
CA MET A 64 -0.77 -7.42 4.15
C MET A 64 -1.76 -7.61 2.99
N TYR A 65 -2.56 -6.60 2.68
CA TYR A 65 -3.48 -6.65 1.55
C TYR A 65 -2.74 -6.85 0.21
N ASN A 66 -1.65 -6.10 -0.03
CA ASN A 66 -0.87 -6.21 -1.26
C ASN A 66 -0.19 -7.57 -1.43
N ILE A 67 0.42 -8.11 -0.36
CA ILE A 67 1.05 -9.44 -0.42
C ILE A 67 0.01 -10.54 -0.66
N LEU A 68 -1.14 -10.47 0.01
CA LEU A 68 -2.21 -11.44 -0.17
C LEU A 68 -2.81 -11.37 -1.57
N SER A 69 -3.03 -10.17 -2.11
CA SER A 69 -3.48 -9.98 -3.50
C SER A 69 -2.52 -10.59 -4.51
N SER A 70 -1.22 -10.37 -4.32
CA SER A 70 -0.18 -10.97 -5.16
C SER A 70 -0.17 -12.50 -5.05
N MET A 71 -0.39 -13.05 -3.86
CA MET A 71 -0.47 -14.49 -3.64
C MET A 71 -1.70 -15.11 -4.28
N PHE A 72 -2.88 -14.47 -4.21
CA PHE A 72 -4.07 -14.91 -4.92
C PHE A 72 -3.86 -14.94 -6.43
N ASN A 73 -3.22 -13.89 -6.98
CA ASN A 73 -2.89 -13.83 -8.40
C ASN A 73 -1.93 -14.96 -8.79
N ALA A 74 -0.92 -15.25 -7.98
CA ALA A 74 0.02 -16.35 -8.19
C ALA A 74 -0.65 -17.73 -8.11
N LEU A 75 -1.73 -17.87 -7.34
CA LEU A 75 -2.54 -19.09 -7.25
C LEU A 75 -3.58 -19.21 -8.38
N GLY A 76 -3.70 -18.21 -9.26
CA GLY A 76 -4.69 -18.18 -10.33
C GLY A 76 -6.08 -17.69 -9.89
N GLU A 77 -6.21 -17.25 -8.64
CA GLU A 77 -7.47 -16.78 -8.02
C GLU A 77 -7.63 -15.25 -8.11
N SER A 78 -7.36 -14.66 -9.28
CA SER A 78 -7.35 -13.20 -9.49
C SER A 78 -8.72 -12.51 -9.26
N ARG A 79 -9.80 -13.27 -9.25
CA ARG A 79 -11.15 -12.74 -8.96
C ARG A 79 -11.29 -12.29 -7.50
N ILE A 80 -10.62 -12.95 -6.56
CA ILE A 80 -10.72 -12.64 -5.13
C ILE A 80 -10.17 -11.24 -4.83
N PRO A 81 -8.94 -10.87 -5.24
CA PRO A 81 -8.44 -9.51 -5.08
C PRO A 81 -9.33 -8.45 -5.74
N LEU A 82 -9.91 -8.74 -6.90
CA LEU A 82 -10.81 -7.83 -7.58
C LEU A 82 -12.07 -7.55 -6.74
N TYR A 83 -12.74 -8.58 -6.23
CA TYR A 83 -13.91 -8.40 -5.38
C TYR A 83 -13.59 -7.68 -4.08
N LEU A 84 -12.43 -7.96 -3.47
CA LEU A 84 -11.97 -7.26 -2.27
C LEU A 84 -11.64 -5.79 -2.55
N LEU A 85 -11.09 -5.48 -3.73
CA LEU A 85 -10.83 -4.10 -4.15
C LEU A 85 -12.13 -3.32 -4.32
N ILE A 86 -13.12 -3.90 -5.02
CA ILE A 86 -14.45 -3.30 -5.19
C ILE A 86 -15.09 -3.06 -3.82
N PHE A 87 -15.10 -4.07 -2.96
CA PHE A 87 -15.64 -3.98 -1.60
C PHE A 87 -14.95 -2.87 -0.79
N SER A 88 -13.62 -2.83 -0.80
CA SER A 88 -12.82 -1.82 -0.11
C SER A 88 -13.14 -0.41 -0.62
N SER A 89 -13.24 -0.24 -1.94
CA SER A 89 -13.51 1.07 -2.54
C SER A 89 -14.92 1.56 -2.19
N VAL A 90 -15.92 0.71 -2.27
CA VAL A 90 -17.30 1.06 -1.90
C VAL A 90 -17.37 1.39 -0.41
N LEU A 91 -16.77 0.56 0.44
CA LEU A 91 -16.72 0.80 1.89
C LEU A 91 -16.00 2.12 2.22
N ASN A 92 -14.89 2.41 1.54
CA ASN A 92 -14.15 3.67 1.71
C ASN A 92 -15.02 4.88 1.36
N ILE A 93 -15.73 4.85 0.24
CA ILE A 93 -16.65 5.94 -0.17
C ILE A 93 -17.72 6.18 0.91
N PHE A 94 -18.36 5.12 1.43
CA PHE A 94 -19.36 5.25 2.49
C PHE A 94 -18.76 5.82 3.78
N LEU A 95 -17.59 5.34 4.18
CA LEU A 95 -16.90 5.83 5.38
C LEU A 95 -16.43 7.28 5.21
N ASP A 96 -15.93 7.66 4.03
CA ASP A 96 -15.55 9.04 3.72
C ASP A 96 -16.75 9.98 3.87
N LEU A 97 -17.86 9.65 3.22
CA LEU A 97 -19.09 10.45 3.32
C LEU A 97 -19.57 10.54 4.78
N TYR A 98 -19.56 9.45 5.52
CA TYR A 98 -19.98 9.45 6.92
C TYR A 98 -19.05 10.26 7.81
N MET A 99 -17.72 10.06 7.71
CA MET A 99 -16.75 10.71 8.59
C MET A 99 -16.51 12.18 8.24
N VAL A 100 -16.53 12.52 6.95
CA VAL A 100 -16.28 13.88 6.49
C VAL A 100 -17.57 14.72 6.50
N ALA A 101 -18.66 14.20 5.94
CA ALA A 101 -19.90 14.96 5.80
C ALA A 101 -20.77 14.96 7.06
N THR A 102 -20.84 13.81 7.80
CA THR A 102 -21.71 13.69 8.97
C THR A 102 -20.98 14.01 10.27
N LEU A 103 -19.76 13.50 10.46
CA LEU A 103 -18.97 13.73 11.66
C LEU A 103 -18.08 14.98 11.59
N HIS A 104 -18.00 15.64 10.44
CA HIS A 104 -17.22 16.85 10.19
C HIS A 104 -15.74 16.74 10.60
N LEU A 105 -15.15 15.54 10.48
CA LEU A 105 -13.75 15.28 10.84
C LEU A 105 -12.74 15.81 9.81
N GLY A 106 -13.20 16.37 8.69
CA GLY A 106 -12.34 16.93 7.66
C GLY A 106 -11.32 15.92 7.11
N VAL A 107 -10.07 16.36 6.97
CA VAL A 107 -8.97 15.55 6.42
C VAL A 107 -8.67 14.31 7.28
N ALA A 108 -8.76 14.43 8.61
CA ALA A 108 -8.57 13.28 9.51
C ALA A 108 -9.64 12.21 9.29
N GLY A 109 -10.89 12.62 9.00
CA GLY A 109 -11.99 11.70 8.67
C GLY A 109 -11.69 10.86 7.44
N ALA A 110 -11.19 11.47 6.37
CA ALA A 110 -10.77 10.76 5.16
C ALA A 110 -9.62 9.77 5.42
N ALA A 111 -8.65 10.16 6.25
CA ALA A 111 -7.57 9.25 6.65
C ALA A 111 -8.09 8.04 7.43
N TYR A 112 -8.98 8.25 8.40
CA TYR A 112 -9.60 7.16 9.18
C TYR A 112 -10.48 6.27 8.31
N ALA A 113 -11.25 6.82 7.38
CA ALA A 113 -12.07 6.05 6.44
C ALA A 113 -11.21 5.10 5.60
N THR A 114 -10.10 5.60 5.07
CA THR A 114 -9.14 4.80 4.31
C THR A 114 -8.49 3.72 5.19
N PHE A 115 -8.06 4.08 6.41
CA PHE A 115 -7.47 3.14 7.36
C PHE A 115 -8.43 1.98 7.71
N ILE A 116 -9.68 2.30 8.01
CA ILE A 116 -10.71 1.30 8.37
C ILE A 116 -11.04 0.41 7.16
N ALA A 117 -11.27 1.01 5.98
CA ALA A 117 -11.59 0.25 4.78
C ALA A 117 -10.45 -0.72 4.40
N GLN A 118 -9.20 -0.27 4.47
CA GLN A 118 -8.03 -1.12 4.23
C GLN A 118 -7.87 -2.19 5.30
N GLY A 119 -8.06 -1.84 6.58
CA GLY A 119 -7.99 -2.79 7.69
C GLY A 119 -9.00 -3.93 7.54
N ILE A 120 -10.26 -3.60 7.29
CA ILE A 120 -11.31 -4.61 7.06
C ILE A 120 -10.98 -5.48 5.85
N SER A 121 -10.55 -4.87 4.74
CA SER A 121 -10.20 -5.61 3.52
C SER A 121 -8.99 -6.51 3.70
N ALA A 122 -7.97 -6.06 4.45
CA ALA A 122 -6.82 -6.88 4.79
C ALA A 122 -7.21 -8.10 5.65
N VAL A 123 -8.06 -7.90 6.65
CA VAL A 123 -8.57 -8.99 7.51
C VAL A 123 -9.42 -9.97 6.70
N CYS A 124 -10.34 -9.48 5.87
CA CYS A 124 -11.15 -10.34 4.99
C CYS A 124 -10.26 -11.13 4.02
N SER A 125 -9.31 -10.46 3.39
CA SER A 125 -8.31 -11.10 2.50
C SER A 125 -7.54 -12.20 3.21
N PHE A 126 -7.09 -11.93 4.43
CA PHE A 126 -6.35 -12.90 5.24
C PHE A 126 -7.19 -14.13 5.61
N LEU A 127 -8.44 -13.94 6.03
CA LEU A 127 -9.36 -15.04 6.36
C LEU A 127 -9.67 -15.92 5.14
N ILE A 128 -9.94 -15.29 3.99
CA ILE A 128 -10.18 -16.02 2.73
C ILE A 128 -8.91 -16.79 2.34
N PHE A 129 -7.74 -16.17 2.46
CA PHE A 129 -6.47 -16.79 2.14
C PHE A 129 -6.16 -17.99 3.02
N LEU A 130 -6.41 -17.88 4.33
CA LEU A 130 -6.26 -19.01 5.26
C LEU A 130 -7.19 -20.16 4.88
N HIS A 131 -8.44 -19.86 4.47
CA HIS A 131 -9.36 -20.89 4.00
C HIS A 131 -8.86 -21.57 2.73
N THR A 132 -8.36 -20.80 1.77
CA THR A 132 -7.77 -21.33 0.53
C THR A 132 -6.53 -22.20 0.82
N LEU A 133 -5.64 -21.77 1.72
CA LEU A 133 -4.46 -22.55 2.10
C LEU A 133 -4.80 -23.87 2.81
N ARG A 134 -5.90 -23.92 3.55
CA ARG A 134 -6.34 -25.17 4.22
C ARG A 134 -6.81 -26.23 3.23
N ARG A 135 -7.28 -25.82 2.05
CA ARG A 135 -7.71 -26.73 0.98
C ARG A 135 -6.54 -27.37 0.22
N LEU A 136 -5.34 -26.79 0.33
CA LEU A 136 -4.14 -27.33 -0.30
C LEU A 136 -3.50 -28.37 0.62
N ASP A 137 -3.25 -29.55 0.09
CA ASP A 137 -2.58 -30.62 0.83
C ASP A 137 -1.10 -30.28 1.12
N GLY A 138 -0.65 -30.63 2.32
CA GLY A 138 0.73 -30.43 2.77
C GLY A 138 0.82 -29.51 3.99
N LYS A 139 1.80 -29.81 4.85
CA LYS A 139 2.17 -28.94 5.99
C LYS A 139 3.40 -28.13 5.63
N ALA A 140 3.45 -26.87 6.05
CA ALA A 140 4.67 -26.08 5.93
C ALA A 140 5.75 -26.71 6.82
N GLU A 141 6.96 -26.82 6.31
CA GLU A 141 8.09 -27.43 7.02
C GLU A 141 8.61 -26.52 8.14
N THR A 142 8.64 -25.21 7.86
CA THR A 142 9.13 -24.20 8.81
C THR A 142 8.26 -22.94 8.77
N TRP A 143 8.30 -22.15 9.84
CA TRP A 143 7.64 -20.85 9.91
C TRP A 143 8.37 -19.79 9.11
N PHE A 144 9.70 -19.87 9.04
CA PHE A 144 10.57 -18.94 8.31
C PHE A 144 11.74 -19.69 7.70
N SER A 145 12.03 -19.44 6.43
CA SER A 145 13.16 -20.01 5.70
C SER A 145 14.08 -18.90 5.18
N LYS A 146 15.32 -18.88 5.69
CA LYS A 146 16.34 -17.93 5.21
C LYS A 146 16.64 -18.08 3.71
N ALA A 147 16.57 -19.31 3.18
CA ALA A 147 16.80 -19.58 1.77
C ALA A 147 15.71 -18.93 0.90
N GLU A 148 14.44 -19.10 1.28
CA GLU A 148 13.31 -18.47 0.59
C GLU A 148 13.37 -16.94 0.71
N PHE A 149 13.67 -16.40 1.89
CA PHE A 149 13.84 -14.96 2.11
C PHE A 149 14.97 -14.39 1.24
N SER A 150 16.13 -15.05 1.20
CA SER A 150 17.26 -14.63 0.36
C SER A 150 16.90 -14.65 -1.14
N SER A 151 16.16 -15.67 -1.57
CA SER A 151 15.68 -15.76 -2.96
C SER A 151 14.73 -14.64 -3.31
N MET A 152 13.76 -14.33 -2.43
CA MET A 152 12.83 -13.21 -2.58
C MET A 152 13.57 -11.86 -2.61
N SER A 153 14.52 -11.65 -1.68
CA SER A 153 15.29 -10.41 -1.61
C SER A 153 16.13 -10.17 -2.85
N ARG A 154 16.71 -11.23 -3.42
CA ARG A 154 17.51 -11.15 -4.67
C ARG A 154 16.67 -10.65 -5.86
N ILE A 155 15.39 -10.99 -5.90
CA ILE A 155 14.46 -10.52 -6.93
C ILE A 155 13.91 -9.13 -6.59
N ALA A 156 13.58 -8.91 -5.32
CA ALA A 156 12.97 -7.66 -4.87
C ALA A 156 13.92 -6.46 -4.95
N LEU A 157 15.19 -6.62 -4.56
CA LEU A 157 16.15 -5.52 -4.53
C LEU A 157 16.35 -4.83 -5.89
N PRO A 158 16.61 -5.55 -7.01
CA PRO A 158 16.68 -4.91 -8.32
C PRO A 158 15.38 -4.21 -8.73
N SER A 159 14.22 -4.82 -8.42
CA SER A 159 12.91 -4.24 -8.72
C SER A 159 12.66 -2.95 -7.92
N ILE A 160 13.07 -2.92 -6.65
CA ILE A 160 12.97 -1.72 -5.80
C ILE A 160 13.87 -0.62 -6.36
N LEU A 161 15.12 -0.92 -6.73
CA LEU A 161 16.04 0.04 -7.32
C LEU A 161 15.49 0.59 -8.65
N GLN A 162 14.97 -0.28 -9.52
CA GLN A 162 14.34 0.12 -10.77
C GLN A 162 13.17 1.07 -10.53
N GLN A 163 12.23 0.71 -9.64
CA GLN A 163 11.06 1.54 -9.34
C GLN A 163 11.46 2.86 -8.66
N SER A 164 12.46 2.84 -7.78
CA SER A 164 12.98 4.05 -7.15
C SER A 164 13.59 5.00 -8.18
N THR A 165 14.34 4.48 -9.15
CA THR A 165 14.92 5.30 -10.23
C THR A 165 13.84 5.96 -11.08
N VAL A 166 12.78 5.21 -11.43
CA VAL A 166 11.63 5.77 -12.15
C VAL A 166 10.94 6.86 -11.33
N SER A 167 10.71 6.63 -10.05
CA SER A 167 10.06 7.61 -9.15
C SER A 167 10.88 8.88 -8.99
N ILE A 168 12.21 8.77 -8.83
CA ILE A 168 13.11 9.92 -8.78
C ILE A 168 13.09 10.69 -10.12
N GLY A 169 13.12 9.97 -11.25
CA GLY A 169 12.98 10.59 -12.56
C GLY A 169 11.70 11.40 -12.70
N MET A 170 10.56 10.83 -12.26
CA MET A 170 9.27 11.53 -12.25
C MET A 170 9.28 12.77 -11.35
N MET A 171 9.91 12.70 -10.17
CA MET A 171 10.07 13.87 -9.28
C MET A 171 10.89 14.99 -9.92
N LEU A 172 11.96 14.65 -10.64
CA LEU A 172 12.77 15.62 -11.37
C LEU A 172 11.97 16.29 -12.49
N VAL A 173 11.24 15.50 -13.28
CA VAL A 173 10.34 16.03 -14.33
C VAL A 173 9.29 16.95 -13.71
N GLN A 174 8.65 16.53 -12.63
CA GLN A 174 7.67 17.35 -11.92
C GLN A 174 8.27 18.67 -11.42
N SER A 175 9.49 18.63 -10.89
CA SER A 175 10.19 19.83 -10.43
C SER A 175 10.45 20.82 -11.56
N VAL A 176 10.87 20.34 -12.72
CA VAL A 176 11.05 21.16 -13.92
C VAL A 176 9.72 21.75 -14.40
N VAL A 177 8.67 20.93 -14.49
CA VAL A 177 7.33 21.37 -14.92
C VAL A 177 6.77 22.44 -13.98
N ASN A 178 6.99 22.32 -12.67
CA ASN A 178 6.57 23.33 -11.69
C ASN A 178 7.17 24.71 -11.98
N GLY A 179 8.39 24.77 -12.56
CA GLY A 179 9.04 26.01 -12.95
C GLY A 179 8.37 26.77 -14.11
N PHE A 180 7.53 26.11 -14.91
CA PHE A 180 6.84 26.72 -16.06
C PHE A 180 5.49 27.36 -15.72
N GLY A 181 5.06 27.30 -14.47
CA GLY A 181 3.84 27.93 -13.99
C GLY A 181 2.58 27.03 -14.01
N THR A 182 1.50 27.56 -13.43
CA THR A 182 0.30 26.77 -13.08
C THR A 182 -0.45 26.21 -14.28
N GLN A 183 -0.45 26.90 -15.42
CA GLN A 183 -1.17 26.44 -16.62
C GLN A 183 -0.51 25.20 -17.24
N ILE A 184 0.83 25.19 -17.33
CA ILE A 184 1.59 24.05 -17.86
C ILE A 184 1.51 22.90 -16.88
N LEU A 185 1.59 23.15 -15.57
CA LEU A 185 1.41 22.16 -14.54
C LEU A 185 0.04 21.46 -14.61
N ALA A 186 -1.04 22.22 -14.83
CA ALA A 186 -2.38 21.67 -15.00
C ALA A 186 -2.48 20.76 -16.22
N GLY A 187 -1.92 21.19 -17.36
CA GLY A 187 -1.86 20.38 -18.59
C GLY A 187 -1.05 19.11 -18.41
N PHE A 188 0.12 19.18 -17.78
CA PHE A 188 0.95 18.04 -17.46
C PHE A 188 0.22 17.03 -16.54
N SER A 189 -0.43 17.53 -15.49
CA SER A 189 -1.20 16.69 -14.56
C SER A 189 -2.38 16.00 -15.24
N ALA A 190 -3.05 16.67 -16.16
CA ALA A 190 -4.11 16.07 -16.97
C ALA A 190 -3.56 14.98 -17.90
N GLY A 191 -2.41 15.21 -18.55
CA GLY A 191 -1.72 14.23 -19.38
C GLY A 191 -1.34 12.98 -18.59
N MET A 192 -0.76 13.14 -17.40
CA MET A 192 -0.41 12.02 -16.49
C MET A 192 -1.63 11.18 -16.07
N ARG A 193 -2.78 11.82 -15.87
CA ARG A 193 -4.04 11.10 -15.56
C ARG A 193 -4.51 10.26 -16.74
N ILE A 194 -4.43 10.79 -17.97
CA ILE A 194 -4.78 10.05 -19.19
C ILE A 194 -3.82 8.87 -19.38
N GLU A 195 -2.52 9.10 -19.22
CA GLU A 195 -1.51 8.04 -19.30
C GLU A 195 -1.81 6.91 -18.29
N SER A 196 -2.13 7.23 -17.04
CA SER A 196 -2.47 6.23 -16.04
C SER A 196 -3.70 5.40 -16.43
N LEU A 197 -4.71 6.01 -17.04
CA LEU A 197 -5.87 5.28 -17.56
C LEU A 197 -5.52 4.34 -18.73
N CYS A 198 -4.55 4.71 -19.56
CA CYS A 198 -4.09 3.87 -20.67
C CYS A 198 -3.23 2.69 -20.20
N VAL A 199 -2.49 2.85 -19.10
CA VAL A 199 -1.62 1.79 -18.54
C VAL A 199 -2.40 0.73 -17.75
N VAL A 200 -3.53 1.08 -17.14
CA VAL A 200 -4.35 0.15 -16.34
C VAL A 200 -4.78 -1.13 -17.09
N PRO A 201 -5.09 -1.13 -18.41
CA PRO A 201 -5.48 -2.35 -19.13
C PRO A 201 -4.32 -3.24 -19.55
N MET A 202 -3.05 -2.80 -19.41
CA MET A 202 -1.85 -3.57 -19.76
C MET A 202 -1.35 -4.40 -18.57
#